data_fff2b2da3c50352020836ba20673de27
#
_entry.id   fff2b2da3c50352020836ba20673de27
#
_cell.length_a   1.000
_cell.length_b   1.000
_cell.length_c   1.000
_cell.angle_alpha   90.00
_cell.angle_beta   90.00
_cell.angle_gamma   90.00
#
_symmetry.space_group_name_H-M   'P 1'
#
loop_
_entity.id
_entity.type
_entity.pdbx_description
1 polymer ?
#
loop_
_entity_poly.entity_id
_entity_poly.type
_entity_poly.pdbx_seq_one_letter_code
_entity_poly.pdbx_strand_id
1 'polypeptide(L)'
;KYLEDLQILRGEAEHYIISKYEKGNIDDELRKSELFSIIWYASTEILPKLEVQVMIDSEDKIFVSTGTAGYVDFKIDPAGMKLPIKCWIHTHPFGAAYFSGTDIRSVSSWEPLLKEAYVLGGEGHYGSWSQEEPNELQIYRNNVYEETQVWNKGSEEE
;
A
#
# COMPACT_ATOMS: atom_id res chain seq x y z
N LYS A 1 3.10 -28.30 -6.74
CA LYS A 1 1.66 -28.00 -6.69
C LYS A 1 1.32 -26.82 -5.78
N TYR A 2 1.89 -26.79 -4.60
CA TYR A 2 1.68 -25.65 -3.68
C TYR A 2 2.11 -24.33 -4.34
N LEU A 3 3.26 -24.32 -4.99
CA LEU A 3 3.76 -23.10 -5.65
C LEU A 3 2.89 -22.69 -6.82
N GLU A 4 2.35 -23.66 -7.54
CA GLU A 4 1.44 -23.37 -8.65
C GLU A 4 0.14 -22.78 -8.15
N ASP A 5 -0.41 -23.33 -7.07
CA ASP A 5 -1.64 -22.85 -6.46
C ASP A 5 -1.44 -21.43 -5.92
N LEU A 6 -0.29 -21.17 -5.30
CA LEU A 6 0.02 -19.83 -4.80
C LEU A 6 0.13 -18.83 -5.94
N GLN A 7 0.74 -19.22 -7.05
CA GLN A 7 0.85 -18.35 -8.22
C GLN A 7 -0.53 -17.94 -8.75
N ILE A 8 -1.47 -18.89 -8.77
CA ILE A 8 -2.85 -18.62 -9.18
C ILE A 8 -3.51 -17.63 -8.23
N LEU A 9 -3.34 -17.84 -6.92
CA LEU A 9 -3.92 -16.93 -5.92
C LEU A 9 -3.34 -15.54 -6.01
N ARG A 10 -2.05 -15.42 -6.28
CA ARG A 10 -1.40 -14.13 -6.45
C ARG A 10 -1.98 -13.38 -7.65
N GLY A 11 -2.21 -14.10 -8.75
CA GLY A 11 -2.86 -13.53 -9.92
C GLY A 11 -4.28 -13.06 -9.62
N GLU A 12 -5.03 -13.85 -8.86
CA GLU A 12 -6.39 -13.49 -8.46
C GLU A 12 -6.41 -12.24 -7.57
N ALA A 13 -5.47 -12.16 -6.63
CA ALA A 13 -5.38 -11.01 -5.73
C ALA A 13 -5.04 -9.74 -6.51
N GLU A 14 -4.09 -9.82 -7.42
CA GLU A 14 -3.73 -8.68 -8.26
C GLU A 14 -4.91 -8.22 -9.10
N HIS A 15 -5.58 -9.16 -9.75
CA HIS A 15 -6.74 -8.86 -10.58
C HIS A 15 -7.87 -8.24 -9.76
N TYR A 16 -8.12 -8.77 -8.56
CA TYR A 16 -9.15 -8.25 -7.68
C TYR A 16 -8.90 -6.77 -7.35
N ILE A 17 -7.68 -6.45 -6.94
CA ILE A 17 -7.33 -5.07 -6.58
C ILE A 17 -7.45 -4.16 -7.80
N ILE A 18 -6.85 -4.56 -8.91
CA ILE A 18 -6.82 -3.73 -10.11
C ILE A 18 -8.24 -3.48 -10.65
N SER A 19 -9.08 -4.52 -10.64
CA SER A 19 -10.44 -4.40 -11.19
C SER A 19 -11.34 -3.52 -10.34
N LYS A 20 -11.08 -3.40 -9.04
CA LYS A 20 -11.88 -2.58 -8.14
C LYS A 20 -11.31 -1.20 -7.91
N TYR A 21 -10.09 -0.96 -8.36
CA TYR A 21 -9.47 0.34 -8.23
C TYR A 21 -10.13 1.35 -9.17
N GLU A 22 -10.38 2.55 -8.66
CA GLU A 22 -10.86 3.67 -9.44
C GLU A 22 -9.91 4.85 -9.25
N LYS A 23 -9.66 5.61 -10.29
CA LYS A 23 -8.82 6.80 -10.20
C LYS A 23 -9.38 7.73 -9.15
N GLY A 24 -8.51 8.28 -8.32
CA GLY A 24 -8.91 9.15 -7.22
C GLY A 24 -9.29 8.43 -5.95
N ASN A 25 -9.18 7.11 -5.88
CA ASN A 25 -9.47 6.37 -4.65
C ASN A 25 -8.67 6.87 -3.45
N ILE A 26 -7.49 7.41 -3.68
CA ILE A 26 -6.63 7.86 -2.58
C ILE A 26 -6.85 9.34 -2.23
N ASP A 27 -7.69 10.04 -2.98
CA ASP A 27 -7.82 11.50 -2.84
C ASP A 27 -8.75 11.96 -1.73
N ASP A 28 -9.66 11.12 -1.26
CA ASP A 28 -10.50 11.47 -0.13
C ASP A 28 -10.60 10.29 0.86
N GLU A 29 -10.98 10.60 2.09
CA GLU A 29 -10.94 9.63 3.17
C GLU A 29 -11.85 8.43 2.96
N LEU A 30 -13.04 8.63 2.44
CA LEU A 30 -13.99 7.53 2.25
C LEU A 30 -13.50 6.58 1.15
N ARG A 31 -13.07 7.13 0.03
CA ARG A 31 -12.60 6.31 -1.09
C ARG A 31 -11.28 5.62 -0.74
N LYS A 32 -10.42 6.30 0.02
CA LYS A 32 -9.19 5.71 0.51
C LYS A 32 -9.48 4.51 1.41
N SER A 33 -10.47 4.64 2.29
CA SER A 33 -10.87 3.55 3.17
C SER A 33 -11.42 2.36 2.39
N GLU A 34 -12.15 2.61 1.31
CA GLU A 34 -12.61 1.55 0.43
C GLU A 34 -11.43 0.81 -0.19
N LEU A 35 -10.43 1.55 -0.66
CA LEU A 35 -9.23 0.94 -1.24
C LEU A 35 -8.47 0.13 -0.20
N PHE A 36 -8.34 0.63 1.03
CA PHE A 36 -7.71 -0.13 2.10
C PHE A 36 -8.42 -1.45 2.34
N SER A 37 -9.75 -1.44 2.35
CA SER A 37 -10.55 -2.67 2.55
C SER A 37 -10.31 -3.65 1.41
N ILE A 38 -10.23 -3.16 0.17
CA ILE A 38 -9.97 -3.99 -1.00
C ILE A 38 -8.59 -4.66 -0.89
N ILE A 39 -7.57 -3.89 -0.54
CA ILE A 39 -6.21 -4.40 -0.41
C ILE A 39 -6.10 -5.40 0.75
N TRP A 40 -6.73 -5.08 1.88
CA TRP A 40 -6.72 -5.97 3.06
C TRP A 40 -7.40 -7.30 2.76
N TYR A 41 -8.53 -7.25 2.05
CA TYR A 41 -9.23 -8.47 1.63
C TYR A 41 -8.34 -9.35 0.76
N ALA A 42 -7.66 -8.74 -0.21
CA ALA A 42 -6.77 -9.50 -1.10
C ALA A 42 -5.65 -10.18 -0.32
N SER A 43 -5.08 -9.48 0.66
CA SER A 43 -3.97 -9.99 1.48
C SER A 43 -4.40 -11.12 2.42
N THR A 44 -5.59 -11.01 3.01
CA THR A 44 -6.01 -11.90 4.09
C THR A 44 -7.03 -12.96 3.68
N GLU A 45 -7.84 -12.69 2.65
CA GLU A 45 -8.91 -13.60 2.25
C GLU A 45 -8.64 -14.28 0.91
N ILE A 46 -8.05 -13.61 -0.05
CA ILE A 46 -7.68 -14.24 -1.31
C ILE A 46 -6.34 -14.95 -1.14
N LEU A 47 -5.35 -14.25 -0.63
CA LEU A 47 -4.07 -14.85 -0.29
C LEU A 47 -4.13 -15.46 1.11
N PRO A 48 -3.31 -16.47 1.39
CA PRO A 48 -3.25 -17.05 2.73
C PRO A 48 -2.41 -16.16 3.66
N LYS A 49 -2.86 -14.93 3.87
CA LYS A 49 -2.21 -13.92 4.72
C LYS A 49 -0.78 -13.63 4.28
N LEU A 50 -0.66 -13.19 3.04
CA LEU A 50 0.62 -12.77 2.48
C LEU A 50 0.61 -11.25 2.28
N GLU A 51 1.80 -10.67 2.34
CA GLU A 51 1.92 -9.23 2.13
C GLU A 51 1.55 -8.85 0.71
N VAL A 52 0.83 -7.75 0.60
CA VAL A 52 0.50 -7.14 -0.67
C VAL A 52 1.01 -5.71 -0.62
N GLN A 53 1.55 -5.24 -1.72
CA GLN A 53 1.89 -3.84 -1.80
C GLN A 53 1.33 -3.23 -3.09
N VAL A 54 0.93 -2.00 -2.97
CA VAL A 54 0.30 -1.24 -4.03
C VAL A 54 1.00 0.08 -4.16
N MET A 55 1.31 0.46 -5.39
CA MET A 55 1.83 1.78 -5.69
C MET A 55 0.85 2.49 -6.60
N ILE A 56 0.61 3.75 -6.31
CA ILE A 56 -0.20 4.60 -7.18
C ILE A 56 0.68 5.76 -7.59
N ASP A 57 0.86 5.94 -8.90
CA ASP A 57 1.77 6.96 -9.41
C ASP A 57 1.08 8.32 -9.54
N SER A 58 1.80 9.31 -10.06
CA SER A 58 1.30 10.68 -10.16
C SER A 58 0.11 10.81 -11.11
N GLU A 59 -0.09 9.85 -12.01
CA GLU A 59 -1.21 9.84 -12.94
C GLU A 59 -2.32 8.88 -12.51
N ASP A 60 -2.29 8.46 -11.24
CA ASP A 60 -3.25 7.53 -10.65
C ASP A 60 -3.23 6.13 -11.25
N LYS A 61 -2.13 5.74 -11.88
CA LYS A 61 -1.97 4.37 -12.35
C LYS A 61 -1.57 3.48 -11.19
N ILE A 62 -2.20 2.33 -11.09
CA ILE A 62 -1.96 1.40 -9.97
C ILE A 62 -1.02 0.27 -10.39
N PHE A 63 -0.14 -0.10 -9.47
CA PHE A 63 0.79 -1.22 -9.62
C PHE A 63 0.67 -2.08 -8.38
N VAL A 64 0.50 -3.39 -8.56
CA VAL A 64 0.29 -4.32 -7.45
C VAL A 64 1.38 -5.38 -7.46
N SER A 65 1.92 -5.66 -6.29
CA SER A 65 2.89 -6.72 -6.09
C SER A 65 2.48 -7.55 -4.88
N THR A 66 2.68 -8.86 -4.95
CA THR A 66 2.39 -9.75 -3.83
C THR A 66 3.67 -10.46 -3.43
N GLY A 67 3.86 -10.61 -2.13
CA GLY A 67 5.06 -11.23 -1.59
C GLY A 67 4.76 -12.36 -0.65
N THR A 68 5.75 -12.71 0.14
CA THR A 68 5.60 -13.69 1.21
C THR A 68 5.18 -12.96 2.48
N ALA A 69 4.91 -13.71 3.55
CA ALA A 69 4.41 -13.13 4.80
C ALA A 69 5.35 -12.11 5.45
N GLY A 70 6.61 -12.14 5.15
CA GLY A 70 7.57 -11.24 5.79
C GLY A 70 8.36 -10.37 4.83
N TYR A 71 8.05 -10.41 3.55
CA TYR A 71 8.87 -9.71 2.57
C TYR A 71 8.13 -9.42 1.29
N VAL A 72 8.16 -8.18 0.86
CA VAL A 72 7.72 -7.76 -0.47
C VAL A 72 8.85 -6.94 -1.08
N ASP A 73 9.35 -7.39 -2.22
CA ASP A 73 10.39 -6.66 -2.94
C ASP A 73 9.74 -5.62 -3.84
N PHE A 74 9.88 -4.38 -3.47
CA PHE A 74 9.31 -3.29 -4.25
C PHE A 74 10.34 -2.70 -5.19
N LYS A 75 9.95 -2.54 -6.44
CA LYS A 75 10.79 -1.89 -7.44
C LYS A 75 9.99 -0.82 -8.16
N ILE A 76 10.58 0.36 -8.26
CA ILE A 76 10.02 1.39 -9.10
C ILE A 76 10.31 1.00 -10.55
N ASP A 77 9.26 0.91 -11.35
CA ASP A 77 9.40 0.59 -12.76
C ASP A 77 9.56 1.91 -13.55
N PRO A 78 10.79 2.22 -13.97
CA PRO A 78 11.02 3.49 -14.64
C PRO A 78 10.30 3.61 -15.99
N ALA A 79 9.90 2.49 -16.58
CA ALA A 79 9.19 2.50 -17.85
C ALA A 79 7.68 2.70 -17.68
N GLY A 80 7.14 2.32 -16.54
CA GLY A 80 5.69 2.33 -16.33
C GLY A 80 5.17 3.35 -15.34
N MET A 81 5.97 3.72 -14.35
CA MET A 81 5.53 4.64 -13.30
C MET A 81 5.87 6.09 -13.61
N LYS A 82 4.92 6.98 -13.36
CA LYS A 82 5.13 8.42 -13.51
C LYS A 82 5.43 9.02 -12.14
N LEU A 83 6.62 9.57 -12.01
CA LEU A 83 7.06 10.18 -10.76
C LEU A 83 6.52 11.58 -10.59
N PRO A 84 6.33 12.06 -9.38
CA PRO A 84 6.53 11.34 -8.11
C PRO A 84 5.43 10.32 -7.85
N ILE A 85 5.72 9.33 -7.00
CA ILE A 85 4.74 8.32 -6.61
C ILE A 85 3.75 8.95 -5.62
N LYS A 86 2.47 8.85 -5.91
CA LYS A 86 1.44 9.44 -5.06
C LYS A 86 1.35 8.71 -3.72
N CYS A 87 1.31 7.38 -3.73
CA CYS A 87 1.33 6.64 -2.47
C CYS A 87 1.83 5.21 -2.63
N TRP A 88 2.30 4.68 -1.52
CA TRP A 88 2.70 3.28 -1.34
C TRP A 88 1.88 2.71 -0.22
N ILE A 89 1.16 1.63 -0.49
CA ILE A 89 0.32 0.95 0.50
C ILE A 89 0.81 -0.49 0.60
N HIS A 90 1.06 -0.98 1.81
CA HIS A 90 1.39 -2.38 1.99
C HIS A 90 0.69 -2.95 3.22
N THR A 91 0.60 -4.27 3.27
CA THR A 91 -0.10 -4.95 4.35
C THR A 91 0.86 -5.70 5.26
N HIS A 92 0.52 -5.73 6.56
CA HIS A 92 1.16 -6.60 7.55
C HIS A 92 0.09 -7.60 7.99
N PRO A 93 -0.09 -8.72 7.27
CA PRO A 93 -1.23 -9.61 7.53
C PRO A 93 -1.18 -10.31 8.88
N PHE A 94 -0.01 -10.38 9.50
CA PHE A 94 0.17 -10.95 10.82
C PHE A 94 0.62 -9.92 11.86
N GLY A 95 0.79 -8.69 11.45
CA GLY A 95 1.39 -7.68 12.30
C GLY A 95 0.48 -6.53 12.62
N ALA A 96 0.99 -5.62 13.41
CA ALA A 96 0.30 -4.38 13.72
C ALA A 96 0.53 -3.32 12.64
N ALA A 97 -0.29 -2.29 12.66
CA ALA A 97 -0.26 -1.22 11.67
C ALA A 97 0.81 -0.18 12.01
N TYR A 98 2.06 -0.59 11.92
CA TYR A 98 3.18 0.33 12.13
C TYR A 98 4.27 0.03 11.10
N PHE A 99 5.07 1.03 10.79
CA PHE A 99 6.18 0.89 9.87
C PHE A 99 7.32 0.16 10.57
N SER A 100 7.72 -0.98 10.02
CA SER A 100 8.86 -1.74 10.53
C SER A 100 10.16 -0.99 10.22
N GLY A 101 11.26 -1.44 10.80
CA GLY A 101 12.57 -0.86 10.47
C GLY A 101 12.88 -0.96 8.98
N THR A 102 12.49 -2.07 8.35
CA THR A 102 12.66 -2.24 6.90
C THR A 102 11.80 -1.25 6.14
N ASP A 103 10.55 -1.07 6.57
CA ASP A 103 9.64 -0.11 5.94
C ASP A 103 10.17 1.32 6.02
N ILE A 104 10.70 1.71 7.17
CA ILE A 104 11.26 3.03 7.37
C ILE A 104 12.46 3.25 6.45
N ARG A 105 13.30 2.24 6.29
CA ARG A 105 14.42 2.31 5.36
C ARG A 105 13.95 2.46 3.91
N SER A 106 12.88 1.75 3.55
CA SER A 106 12.28 1.85 2.21
C SER A 106 11.75 3.26 1.95
N VAL A 107 10.98 3.79 2.91
CA VAL A 107 10.45 5.15 2.80
C VAL A 107 11.60 6.15 2.66
N SER A 108 12.64 6.00 3.48
CA SER A 108 13.79 6.90 3.43
C SER A 108 14.49 6.85 2.07
N SER A 109 14.60 5.66 1.48
CA SER A 109 15.21 5.49 0.17
C SER A 109 14.41 6.18 -0.93
N TRP A 110 13.08 6.17 -0.82
CA TRP A 110 12.21 6.69 -1.86
C TRP A 110 11.69 8.09 -1.57
N GLU A 111 12.10 8.68 -0.46
CA GLU A 111 11.61 9.97 -0.03
C GLU A 111 11.59 11.05 -1.11
N PRO A 112 12.62 11.16 -1.97
CA PRO A 112 12.59 12.16 -3.04
C PRO A 112 11.48 11.95 -4.06
N LEU A 113 10.92 10.75 -4.12
CA LEU A 113 9.97 10.36 -5.16
C LEU A 113 8.61 9.96 -4.61
N LEU A 114 8.39 10.00 -3.29
CA LEU A 114 7.20 9.45 -2.66
C LEU A 114 6.49 10.52 -1.84
N LYS A 115 5.17 10.61 -2.01
CA LYS A 115 4.39 11.61 -1.27
C LYS A 115 3.76 11.04 -0.01
N GLU A 116 3.18 9.84 -0.07
CA GLU A 116 2.50 9.21 1.06
C GLU A 116 2.80 7.73 1.12
N ALA A 117 2.76 7.17 2.32
CA ALA A 117 2.88 5.73 2.51
C ALA A 117 1.90 5.28 3.59
N TYR A 118 1.39 4.07 3.44
CA TYR A 118 0.43 3.49 4.38
C TYR A 118 0.80 2.05 4.65
N VAL A 119 0.65 1.64 5.92
CA VAL A 119 0.78 0.24 6.30
C VAL A 119 -0.54 -0.20 6.93
N LEU A 120 -1.12 -1.28 6.40
CA LEU A 120 -2.37 -1.83 6.89
C LEU A 120 -2.07 -3.03 7.77
N GLY A 121 -2.64 -3.06 8.97
CA GLY A 121 -2.42 -4.17 9.89
C GLY A 121 -3.52 -4.22 10.92
N GLY A 122 -3.72 -5.39 11.52
CA GLY A 122 -4.83 -5.58 12.42
C GLY A 122 -6.15 -5.34 11.69
N GLU A 123 -7.26 -5.52 12.32
CA GLU A 123 -8.55 -5.37 11.66
C GLU A 123 -8.94 -3.90 11.51
N GLY A 124 -8.63 -3.31 10.37
CA GLY A 124 -9.03 -1.95 10.07
C GLY A 124 -8.12 -0.87 10.61
N HIS A 125 -6.89 -1.21 10.96
CA HIS A 125 -5.92 -0.23 11.46
C HIS A 125 -4.86 0.06 10.42
N TYR A 126 -4.37 1.28 10.40
CA TYR A 126 -3.28 1.65 9.50
C TYR A 126 -2.34 2.68 10.13
N GLY A 127 -1.10 2.66 9.65
CA GLY A 127 -0.14 3.70 9.93
C GLY A 127 0.08 4.50 8.66
N SER A 128 0.47 5.74 8.79
CA SER A 128 0.72 6.60 7.63
C SER A 128 2.01 7.40 7.76
N TRP A 129 2.58 7.70 6.63
CA TRP A 129 3.69 8.63 6.49
C TRP A 129 3.34 9.57 5.36
N SER A 130 3.61 10.84 5.53
CA SER A 130 3.35 11.83 4.49
C SER A 130 4.34 12.97 4.55
N GLN A 131 4.45 13.66 3.43
CA GLN A 131 5.19 14.91 3.34
C GLN A 131 4.42 15.83 2.39
N GLU A 132 4.64 17.13 2.50
CA GLU A 132 3.89 18.07 1.68
C GLU A 132 4.16 17.89 0.20
N GLU A 133 5.43 17.90 -0.19
CA GLU A 133 5.82 17.70 -1.58
C GLU A 133 7.13 16.94 -1.63
N PRO A 134 7.24 15.93 -2.48
CA PRO A 134 8.54 15.30 -2.71
C PRO A 134 9.53 16.34 -3.23
N ASN A 135 10.73 16.30 -2.70
CA ASN A 135 11.75 17.27 -3.04
C ASN A 135 13.12 16.60 -3.10
N GLU A 136 13.70 16.55 -4.28
CA GLU A 136 15.00 15.92 -4.50
C GLU A 136 16.13 16.57 -3.69
N LEU A 137 16.00 17.85 -3.40
CA LEU A 137 17.02 18.56 -2.61
C LEU A 137 17.01 18.15 -1.15
N GLN A 138 15.89 17.60 -0.68
CA GLN A 138 15.78 17.04 0.66
C GLN A 138 16.06 18.01 1.81
N ILE A 139 15.77 19.26 1.57
CA ILE A 139 15.98 20.29 2.57
C ILE A 139 14.62 20.68 3.14
N TYR A 140 14.46 20.56 4.45
CA TYR A 140 13.27 21.02 5.16
C TYR A 140 11.96 20.39 4.70
N ARG A 141 11.87 19.08 4.79
CA ARG A 141 10.62 18.39 4.52
C ARG A 141 9.82 18.21 5.80
N ASN A 142 8.50 18.35 5.66
CA ASN A 142 7.58 18.02 6.71
C ASN A 142 7.20 16.56 6.59
N ASN A 143 7.93 15.68 7.27
CA ASN A 143 7.66 14.26 7.31
C ASN A 143 6.89 13.92 8.56
N VAL A 144 5.77 13.24 8.41
CA VAL A 144 4.94 12.85 9.56
C VAL A 144 4.65 11.36 9.49
N TYR A 145 5.00 10.65 10.56
CA TYR A 145 4.58 9.26 10.76
C TYR A 145 3.46 9.23 11.78
N GLU A 146 2.36 8.61 11.42
CA GLU A 146 1.24 8.41 12.33
C GLU A 146 0.85 6.95 12.32
N GLU A 147 0.63 6.38 13.49
CA GLU A 147 0.30 4.97 13.65
C GLU A 147 -1.03 4.81 14.39
N THR A 148 -1.56 3.62 14.37
CA THR A 148 -2.76 3.25 15.11
C THR A 148 -4.00 4.04 14.72
N GLN A 149 -4.15 4.33 13.43
CA GLN A 149 -5.36 4.94 12.89
C GLN A 149 -6.30 3.85 12.41
N VAL A 150 -7.58 4.15 12.34
CA VAL A 150 -8.61 3.18 11.90
C VAL A 150 -9.21 3.69 10.60
N TRP A 151 -9.31 2.82 9.61
CA TRP A 151 -10.00 3.22 8.39
C TRP A 151 -11.50 2.96 8.51
N ASN A 152 -12.27 3.80 7.84
CA ASN A 152 -13.71 3.68 7.83
C ASN A 152 -14.13 2.55 6.89
N LYS A 153 -14.79 1.53 7.44
CA LYS A 153 -15.26 0.39 6.65
C LYS A 153 -16.60 0.65 5.96
N GLY A 154 -17.12 1.85 6.12
CA GLY A 154 -18.35 2.24 5.45
C GLY A 154 -19.54 1.42 5.86
N SER A 155 -20.36 1.01 4.88
CA SER A 155 -21.57 0.27 5.13
C SER A 155 -21.35 -1.12 5.75
N GLU A 156 -20.12 -1.60 5.76
CA GLU A 156 -19.81 -2.88 6.38
C GLU A 156 -20.03 -2.86 7.89
N GLU A 157 -20.02 -1.68 8.46
CA GLU A 157 -20.21 -1.47 9.89
C GLU A 157 -21.66 -1.60 10.31
N GLU A 158 -22.55 -1.60 9.36
CA GLU A 158 -24.00 -1.58 9.63
C GLU A 158 -24.60 -2.95 9.76
#